data_32a35abb774856317fd7562daaa22318
#
_entry.id   32a35abb774856317fd7562daaa22318
#
_cell.length_a   1.000
_cell.length_b   1.000
_cell.length_c   1.000
_cell.angle_alpha   90.00
_cell.angle_beta   90.00
_cell.angle_gamma   90.00
#
_symmetry.space_group_name_H-M   'P 1'
#
loop_
_entity.id
_entity.type
_entity.pdbx_description
1 polymer ?
#
loop_
_entity_poly.entity_id
_entity_poly.type
_entity_poly.pdbx_seq_one_letter_code
_entity_poly.pdbx_strand_id
1 'polypeptide(L)'
;MRVSDFAKLDVAREARTGMPEVVLAEGKLDHHLVEIVKAFATRKARVLVSRLAPDRLALFEGMPHLAYHESARLLVVGKEAPPRTGGRVLILAAGTADVPVAEEARLVAQELGCETRVAYDVGVAGIHRLFPELDAADWADVVIVAAGREGALGPVVAGLVDRPVIGLPVSTGYGMGGKGEAALLSMLQACSPLLTVNIDAGVVAGLCAAQIANRVAGARESPGESEPLESGARRA
;
A
#
# COMPACT_ATOMS: atom_id res chain seq x y z
N MET A 1 -18.68 -15.13 -7.16
CA MET A 1 -19.65 -14.83 -8.23
C MET A 1 -19.00 -15.07 -9.58
N ARG A 2 -19.69 -15.71 -10.54
CA ARG A 2 -19.15 -15.85 -11.91
C ARG A 2 -19.46 -14.60 -12.73
N VAL A 3 -18.47 -14.19 -13.53
CA VAL A 3 -18.60 -13.22 -14.61
C VAL A 3 -18.27 -13.97 -15.89
N SER A 4 -19.27 -14.23 -16.71
CA SER A 4 -19.17 -15.13 -17.87
C SER A 4 -18.44 -16.45 -17.51
N ASP A 5 -17.65 -17.00 -18.42
CA ASP A 5 -16.91 -18.25 -18.17
C ASP A 5 -15.46 -18.04 -17.73
N PHE A 6 -14.99 -16.77 -17.71
CA PHE A 6 -13.57 -16.46 -17.52
C PHE A 6 -13.19 -15.95 -16.12
N ALA A 7 -14.14 -15.47 -15.28
CA ALA A 7 -13.80 -14.95 -13.97
C ALA A 7 -14.74 -15.41 -12.86
N LYS A 8 -14.15 -15.62 -11.68
CA LYS A 8 -14.86 -15.85 -10.41
C LYS A 8 -14.48 -14.75 -9.44
N LEU A 9 -15.39 -13.80 -9.19
CA LEU A 9 -15.14 -12.67 -8.31
C LEU A 9 -15.33 -13.07 -6.84
N ASP A 10 -14.39 -12.67 -5.99
CA ASP A 10 -14.44 -12.86 -4.54
C ASP A 10 -15.13 -11.66 -3.86
N VAL A 11 -16.44 -11.55 -4.05
CA VAL A 11 -17.22 -10.44 -3.50
C VAL A 11 -17.27 -10.40 -1.96
N ALA A 12 -16.93 -11.51 -1.31
CA ALA A 12 -16.88 -11.63 0.16
C ALA A 12 -15.47 -11.43 0.72
N ARG A 13 -14.47 -11.11 -0.11
CA ARG A 13 -13.06 -10.97 0.32
C ARG A 13 -12.91 -9.96 1.46
N GLU A 14 -13.49 -8.79 1.31
CA GLU A 14 -13.39 -7.71 2.30
C GLU A 14 -13.97 -8.13 3.66
N ALA A 15 -15.13 -8.78 3.69
CA ALA A 15 -15.71 -9.28 4.93
C ALA A 15 -14.86 -10.37 5.60
N ARG A 16 -14.13 -11.17 4.82
CA ARG A 16 -13.29 -12.26 5.32
C ARG A 16 -11.89 -11.80 5.73
N THR A 17 -11.28 -10.89 4.97
CA THR A 17 -9.87 -10.51 5.11
C THR A 17 -9.67 -9.08 5.62
N GLY A 18 -10.73 -8.26 5.67
CA GLY A 18 -10.63 -6.83 5.93
C GLY A 18 -10.03 -6.02 4.76
N MET A 19 -9.83 -6.66 3.60
CA MET A 19 -9.22 -6.02 2.42
C MET A 19 -10.09 -6.19 1.18
N PRO A 20 -10.35 -5.10 0.41
CA PRO A 20 -11.13 -5.18 -0.82
C PRO A 20 -10.38 -5.98 -1.89
N GLU A 21 -11.12 -6.44 -2.88
CA GLU A 21 -10.52 -6.93 -4.13
C GLU A 21 -10.01 -5.75 -4.95
N VAL A 22 -8.77 -5.86 -5.42
CA VAL A 22 -8.17 -4.92 -6.35
C VAL A 22 -8.02 -5.60 -7.71
N VAL A 23 -8.55 -4.97 -8.74
CA VAL A 23 -8.51 -5.49 -10.11
C VAL A 23 -7.19 -5.09 -10.75
N LEU A 24 -6.32 -6.05 -11.05
CA LEU A 24 -5.10 -5.81 -11.83
C LEU A 24 -5.47 -5.68 -13.31
N ALA A 25 -5.21 -4.53 -13.93
CA ALA A 25 -5.51 -4.29 -15.35
C ALA A 25 -4.48 -4.92 -16.28
N GLU A 26 -3.22 -4.95 -15.84
CA GLU A 26 -2.11 -5.49 -16.63
C GLU A 26 -2.34 -6.97 -16.97
N GLY A 27 -2.05 -7.35 -18.22
CA GLY A 27 -2.24 -8.71 -18.72
C GLY A 27 -3.70 -9.15 -18.96
N LYS A 28 -4.70 -8.31 -18.67
CA LYS A 28 -6.10 -8.63 -18.98
C LYS A 28 -6.51 -8.08 -20.33
N LEU A 29 -7.35 -8.84 -21.05
CA LEU A 29 -8.04 -8.37 -22.25
C LEU A 29 -9.06 -7.28 -21.87
N ASP A 30 -9.23 -6.30 -22.75
CA ASP A 30 -10.07 -5.12 -22.48
C ASP A 30 -11.52 -5.49 -22.11
N HIS A 31 -12.14 -6.38 -22.85
CA HIS A 31 -13.52 -6.80 -22.57
C HIS A 31 -13.63 -7.53 -21.21
N HIS A 32 -12.64 -8.38 -20.84
CA HIS A 32 -12.60 -9.03 -19.55
C HIS A 32 -12.46 -8.01 -18.41
N LEU A 33 -11.57 -7.02 -18.60
CA LEU A 33 -11.36 -5.97 -17.60
C LEU A 33 -12.63 -5.15 -17.35
N VAL A 34 -13.29 -4.72 -18.43
CA VAL A 34 -14.53 -3.94 -18.36
C VAL A 34 -15.65 -4.73 -17.68
N GLU A 35 -15.85 -6.01 -18.05
CA GLU A 35 -16.89 -6.85 -17.44
C GLU A 35 -16.65 -7.07 -15.95
N ILE A 36 -15.38 -7.32 -15.53
CA ILE A 36 -15.02 -7.48 -14.13
C ILE A 36 -15.33 -6.21 -13.35
N VAL A 37 -14.86 -5.05 -13.83
CA VAL A 37 -15.07 -3.77 -13.16
C VAL A 37 -16.56 -3.42 -13.06
N LYS A 38 -17.33 -3.60 -14.12
CA LYS A 38 -18.79 -3.41 -14.11
C LYS A 38 -19.47 -4.32 -13.08
N ALA A 39 -19.08 -5.58 -13.03
CA ALA A 39 -19.67 -6.55 -12.11
C ALA A 39 -19.37 -6.23 -10.63
N PHE A 40 -18.19 -5.67 -10.33
CA PHE A 40 -17.88 -5.15 -9.00
C PHE A 40 -18.61 -3.85 -8.70
N ALA A 41 -18.59 -2.87 -9.62
CA ALA A 41 -19.21 -1.56 -9.43
C ALA A 41 -20.73 -1.62 -9.18
N THR A 42 -21.42 -2.63 -9.69
CA THR A 42 -22.84 -2.84 -9.41
C THR A 42 -23.13 -3.34 -8.00
N ARG A 43 -22.12 -3.85 -7.27
CA ARG A 43 -22.28 -4.50 -5.95
C ARG A 43 -21.50 -3.85 -4.84
N LYS A 44 -20.42 -3.19 -5.17
CA LYS A 44 -19.54 -2.49 -4.24
C LYS A 44 -19.64 -0.99 -4.46
N ALA A 45 -19.55 -0.24 -3.39
CA ALA A 45 -19.54 1.21 -3.48
C ALA A 45 -18.28 1.72 -4.21
N ARG A 46 -17.16 0.97 -4.14
CA ARG A 46 -15.87 1.34 -4.74
C ARG A 46 -15.15 0.12 -5.31
N VAL A 47 -14.40 0.35 -6.39
CA VAL A 47 -13.53 -0.63 -7.06
C VAL A 47 -12.20 0.04 -7.39
N LEU A 48 -11.10 -0.62 -7.04
CA LEU A 48 -9.75 -0.20 -7.40
C LEU A 48 -9.27 -1.00 -8.60
N VAL A 49 -8.73 -0.31 -9.61
CA VAL A 49 -8.12 -0.93 -10.79
C VAL A 49 -6.67 -0.47 -10.87
N SER A 50 -5.76 -1.37 -10.53
CA SER A 50 -4.31 -1.11 -10.48
C SER A 50 -3.66 -1.37 -11.85
N ARG A 51 -2.57 -0.65 -12.11
CA ARG A 51 -1.75 -0.73 -13.33
C ARG A 51 -2.55 -0.54 -14.63
N LEU A 52 -3.52 0.36 -14.59
CA LEU A 52 -4.27 0.75 -15.79
C LEU A 52 -3.40 1.67 -16.65
N ALA A 53 -3.13 1.28 -17.89
CA ALA A 53 -2.44 2.13 -18.84
C ALA A 53 -3.34 3.32 -19.23
N PRO A 54 -2.79 4.55 -19.43
CA PRO A 54 -3.58 5.75 -19.71
C PRO A 54 -4.47 5.63 -20.95
N ASP A 55 -3.98 4.97 -22.00
CA ASP A 55 -4.69 4.73 -23.25
C ASP A 55 -5.94 3.82 -23.10
N ARG A 56 -5.99 3.04 -22.01
CA ARG A 56 -7.14 2.17 -21.68
C ARG A 56 -8.20 2.86 -20.83
N LEU A 57 -7.99 4.11 -20.42
CA LEU A 57 -8.96 4.85 -19.58
C LEU A 57 -10.32 5.02 -20.30
N ALA A 58 -10.29 5.22 -21.61
CA ALA A 58 -11.48 5.35 -22.44
C ALA A 58 -12.45 4.15 -22.35
N LEU A 59 -11.97 2.96 -21.98
CA LEU A 59 -12.80 1.76 -21.77
C LEU A 59 -13.84 1.95 -20.65
N PHE A 60 -13.63 2.91 -19.76
CA PHE A 60 -14.47 3.16 -18.59
C PHE A 60 -15.33 4.41 -18.74
N GLU A 61 -15.32 5.07 -19.90
CA GLU A 61 -16.19 6.21 -20.16
C GLU A 61 -17.67 5.85 -19.92
N GLY A 62 -18.38 6.78 -19.27
CA GLY A 62 -19.78 6.57 -18.87
C GLY A 62 -19.98 5.79 -17.57
N MET A 63 -18.95 5.26 -16.93
CA MET A 63 -19.06 4.76 -15.57
C MET A 63 -19.13 5.93 -14.58
N PRO A 64 -19.98 5.86 -13.55
CA PRO A 64 -20.13 6.95 -12.58
C PRO A 64 -18.88 7.08 -11.70
N HIS A 65 -18.52 8.33 -11.38
CA HIS A 65 -17.52 8.66 -10.36
C HIS A 65 -16.13 8.00 -10.58
N LEU A 66 -15.53 8.31 -11.73
CA LEU A 66 -14.17 7.89 -12.05
C LEU A 66 -13.15 8.88 -11.49
N ALA A 67 -12.15 8.37 -10.79
CA ALA A 67 -10.95 9.11 -10.45
C ALA A 67 -9.72 8.32 -10.94
N TYR A 68 -8.99 8.86 -11.92
CA TYR A 68 -7.77 8.26 -12.43
C TYR A 68 -6.56 9.01 -11.92
N HIS A 69 -5.67 8.29 -11.25
CA HIS A 69 -4.40 8.78 -10.73
C HIS A 69 -3.29 8.34 -11.68
N GLU A 70 -2.90 9.23 -12.58
CA GLU A 70 -2.00 8.91 -13.68
C GLU A 70 -0.62 8.43 -13.19
N SER A 71 -0.03 9.11 -12.20
CA SER A 71 1.27 8.75 -11.63
C SER A 71 1.32 7.33 -11.07
N ALA A 72 0.24 6.89 -10.44
CA ALA A 72 0.10 5.55 -9.87
C ALA A 72 -0.53 4.54 -10.84
N ARG A 73 -1.01 4.98 -12.01
CA ARG A 73 -1.79 4.16 -12.94
C ARG A 73 -2.96 3.45 -12.25
N LEU A 74 -3.58 4.13 -11.28
CA LEU A 74 -4.67 3.61 -10.47
C LEU A 74 -5.98 4.30 -10.84
N LEU A 75 -6.99 3.51 -11.21
CA LEU A 75 -8.35 3.99 -11.41
C LEU A 75 -9.21 3.59 -10.21
N VAL A 76 -9.94 4.56 -9.67
CA VAL A 76 -10.97 4.35 -8.65
C VAL A 76 -12.34 4.55 -9.29
N VAL A 77 -13.22 3.58 -9.15
CA VAL A 77 -14.62 3.63 -9.58
C VAL A 77 -15.51 3.58 -8.33
N GLY A 78 -16.30 4.62 -8.07
CA GLY A 78 -17.21 4.60 -6.92
C GLY A 78 -17.66 5.97 -6.44
N LYS A 79 -18.78 6.01 -5.73
CA LYS A 79 -19.55 7.22 -5.42
C LYS A 79 -19.09 7.98 -4.18
N GLU A 80 -18.55 7.30 -3.20
CA GLU A 80 -18.27 7.87 -1.87
C GLU A 80 -16.81 7.64 -1.50
N ALA A 81 -16.20 8.61 -0.83
CA ALA A 81 -14.90 8.41 -0.22
C ALA A 81 -15.01 7.36 0.90
N PRO A 82 -13.98 6.54 1.13
CA PRO A 82 -13.99 5.60 2.24
C PRO A 82 -14.09 6.37 3.58
N PRO A 83 -14.78 5.80 4.58
CA PRO A 83 -14.79 6.38 5.91
C PRO A 83 -13.37 6.43 6.48
N ARG A 84 -13.03 7.51 7.17
CA ARG A 84 -11.74 7.61 7.85
C ARG A 84 -11.68 6.63 9.01
N THR A 85 -10.56 5.93 9.13
CA THR A 85 -10.33 4.92 10.17
C THR A 85 -9.43 5.43 11.29
N GLY A 86 -8.83 6.62 11.13
CA GLY A 86 -7.82 7.13 12.05
C GLY A 86 -6.43 6.48 11.90
N GLY A 87 -6.29 5.47 11.03
CA GLY A 87 -4.98 4.86 10.71
C GLY A 87 -4.07 5.84 9.97
N ARG A 88 -2.76 5.81 10.26
CA ARG A 88 -1.77 6.79 9.78
C ARG A 88 -0.61 6.09 9.10
N VAL A 89 -0.35 6.43 7.85
CA VAL A 89 0.70 5.82 7.03
C VAL A 89 1.65 6.89 6.50
N LEU A 90 2.94 6.75 6.79
CA LEU A 90 3.98 7.57 6.17
C LEU A 90 4.56 6.81 4.97
N ILE A 91 4.72 7.49 3.84
CA ILE A 91 5.31 6.94 2.63
C ILE A 91 6.58 7.71 2.27
N LEU A 92 7.70 7.01 2.20
CA LEU A 92 8.99 7.57 1.80
C LEU A 92 9.41 6.97 0.44
N ALA A 93 9.83 7.80 -0.51
CA ALA A 93 10.40 7.34 -1.76
C ALA A 93 11.86 7.82 -1.92
N ALA A 94 12.76 6.88 -2.27
CA ALA A 94 14.19 7.16 -2.36
C ALA A 94 14.53 8.12 -3.49
N GLY A 95 13.94 7.92 -4.66
CA GLY A 95 14.13 8.78 -5.82
C GLY A 95 12.81 9.11 -6.50
N THR A 96 12.84 10.12 -7.38
CA THR A 96 11.66 10.53 -8.15
C THR A 96 11.12 9.43 -9.06
N ALA A 97 11.99 8.52 -9.51
CA ALA A 97 11.60 7.36 -10.31
C ALA A 97 10.83 6.29 -9.50
N ASP A 98 10.92 6.31 -8.17
CA ASP A 98 10.21 5.38 -7.29
C ASP A 98 8.79 5.89 -6.93
N VAL A 99 8.51 7.17 -7.21
CA VAL A 99 7.24 7.84 -6.88
C VAL A 99 6.01 7.10 -7.44
N PRO A 100 5.96 6.61 -8.67
CA PRO A 100 4.77 5.95 -9.19
C PRO A 100 4.33 4.75 -8.35
N VAL A 101 5.27 3.94 -7.87
CA VAL A 101 4.98 2.75 -7.05
C VAL A 101 4.64 3.16 -5.61
N ALA A 102 5.31 4.18 -5.08
CA ALA A 102 4.98 4.78 -3.78
C ALA A 102 3.57 5.38 -3.77
N GLU A 103 3.17 6.08 -4.84
CA GLU A 103 1.83 6.64 -4.99
C GLU A 103 0.74 5.56 -5.11
N GLU A 104 1.02 4.44 -5.78
CA GLU A 104 0.09 3.31 -5.79
C GLU A 104 -0.18 2.83 -4.36
N ALA A 105 0.87 2.64 -3.55
CA ALA A 105 0.73 2.23 -2.16
C ALA A 105 -0.02 3.27 -1.31
N ARG A 106 0.28 4.56 -1.49
CA ARG A 106 -0.39 5.66 -0.80
C ARG A 106 -1.89 5.69 -1.07
N LEU A 107 -2.26 5.65 -2.35
CA LEU A 107 -3.66 5.71 -2.77
C LEU A 107 -4.45 4.49 -2.28
N VAL A 108 -3.84 3.30 -2.32
CA VAL A 108 -4.47 2.10 -1.76
C VAL A 108 -4.71 2.24 -0.25
N ALA A 109 -3.75 2.77 0.51
CA ALA A 109 -3.94 3.02 1.94
C ALA A 109 -5.04 4.06 2.20
N GLN A 110 -5.12 5.12 1.39
CA GLN A 110 -6.21 6.12 1.48
C GLN A 110 -7.58 5.53 1.17
N GLU A 111 -7.67 4.66 0.18
CA GLU A 111 -8.90 3.96 -0.19
C GLU A 111 -9.37 2.96 0.89
N LEU A 112 -8.51 2.65 1.86
CA LEU A 112 -8.82 1.88 3.07
C LEU A 112 -9.04 2.78 4.31
N GLY A 113 -9.22 4.08 4.11
CA GLY A 113 -9.56 5.05 5.15
C GLY A 113 -8.39 5.64 5.93
N CYS A 114 -7.14 5.30 5.59
CA CYS A 114 -5.97 5.83 6.28
C CYS A 114 -5.69 7.29 5.90
N GLU A 115 -5.18 8.04 6.86
CA GLU A 115 -4.50 9.31 6.62
C GLU A 115 -3.06 9.01 6.16
N THR A 116 -2.58 9.75 5.14
CA THR A 116 -1.24 9.51 4.59
C THR A 116 -0.41 10.78 4.55
N ARG A 117 0.89 10.65 4.85
CA ARG A 117 1.91 11.67 4.60
C ARG A 117 2.97 11.10 3.67
N VAL A 118 3.63 11.95 2.90
CA VAL A 118 4.62 11.53 1.91
C VAL A 118 5.86 12.40 1.97
N ALA A 119 7.02 11.78 1.76
CA ALA A 119 8.26 12.49 1.45
C ALA A 119 8.97 11.77 0.28
N TYR A 120 9.24 12.52 -0.77
CA TYR A 120 9.88 12.01 -1.98
C TYR A 120 11.31 12.51 -2.09
N ASP A 121 12.14 11.77 -2.86
CA ASP A 121 13.53 12.09 -3.13
C ASP A 121 14.40 12.18 -1.86
N VAL A 122 14.15 11.28 -0.90
CA VAL A 122 14.87 11.18 0.38
C VAL A 122 15.89 10.04 0.42
N GLY A 123 16.41 9.63 -0.75
CA GLY A 123 17.35 8.52 -0.90
C GLY A 123 18.67 8.72 -0.16
N VAL A 124 19.33 7.60 0.17
CA VAL A 124 20.55 7.56 0.98
C VAL A 124 21.75 8.27 0.35
N ALA A 125 21.77 8.46 -0.98
CA ALA A 125 22.78 9.25 -1.66
C ALA A 125 22.81 10.73 -1.21
N GLY A 126 21.72 11.21 -0.63
CA GLY A 126 21.63 12.52 0.01
C GLY A 126 20.90 12.39 1.35
N ILE A 127 21.42 11.57 2.25
CA ILE A 127 20.79 11.15 3.51
C ILE A 127 20.32 12.33 4.39
N HIS A 128 20.96 13.49 4.25
CA HIS A 128 20.55 14.70 4.96
C HIS A 128 19.11 15.14 4.62
N ARG A 129 18.57 14.72 3.47
CA ARG A 129 17.18 15.00 3.07
C ARG A 129 16.17 14.13 3.81
N LEU A 130 16.62 12.97 4.32
CA LEU A 130 15.76 12.08 5.08
C LEU A 130 15.49 12.61 6.50
N PHE A 131 16.52 13.16 7.17
CA PHE A 131 16.40 13.50 8.58
C PHE A 131 15.25 14.46 8.93
N PRO A 132 14.95 15.51 8.17
CA PRO A 132 13.81 16.38 8.45
C PRO A 132 12.45 15.67 8.35
N GLU A 133 12.39 14.56 7.61
CA GLU A 133 11.15 13.80 7.39
C GLU A 133 10.91 12.72 8.47
N LEU A 134 11.92 12.42 9.30
CA LEU A 134 11.80 11.40 10.35
C LEU A 134 10.80 11.80 11.45
N ASP A 135 10.61 13.08 11.71
CA ASP A 135 9.62 13.56 12.68
C ASP A 135 8.18 13.13 12.26
N ALA A 136 7.95 12.95 10.96
CA ALA A 136 6.69 12.43 10.47
C ALA A 136 6.47 10.94 10.81
N ALA A 137 7.53 10.19 11.14
CA ALA A 137 7.42 8.81 11.58
C ALA A 137 6.77 8.70 12.96
N ASP A 138 6.98 9.67 13.85
CA ASP A 138 6.35 9.70 15.17
C ASP A 138 4.83 9.83 15.09
N TRP A 139 4.34 10.49 14.04
CA TRP A 139 2.92 10.59 13.76
C TRP A 139 2.34 9.29 13.18
N ALA A 140 3.13 8.52 12.44
CA ALA A 140 2.66 7.35 11.69
C ALA A 140 2.46 6.12 12.59
N ASP A 141 1.59 5.23 12.18
CA ASP A 141 1.43 3.89 12.75
C ASP A 141 2.30 2.85 12.02
N VAL A 142 2.64 3.15 10.78
CA VAL A 142 3.47 2.31 9.90
C VAL A 142 4.11 3.18 8.83
N VAL A 143 5.30 2.80 8.39
CA VAL A 143 6.05 3.48 7.34
C VAL A 143 6.21 2.57 6.13
N ILE A 144 5.94 3.06 4.92
CA ILE A 144 6.27 2.39 3.65
C ILE A 144 7.51 3.08 3.07
N VAL A 145 8.51 2.30 2.66
CA VAL A 145 9.73 2.83 2.04
C VAL A 145 9.89 2.23 0.64
N ALA A 146 9.61 3.04 -0.38
CA ALA A 146 9.80 2.68 -1.78
C ALA A 146 11.22 3.04 -2.23
N ALA A 147 11.98 2.06 -2.71
CA ALA A 147 13.34 2.26 -3.18
C ALA A 147 13.72 1.27 -4.28
N GLY A 148 14.19 1.81 -5.40
CA GLY A 148 14.87 1.04 -6.45
C GLY A 148 16.37 0.90 -6.17
N ARG A 149 17.19 0.87 -7.23
CA ARG A 149 18.64 0.73 -7.16
C ARG A 149 19.07 -0.41 -6.22
N GLU A 150 19.73 -0.07 -5.12
CA GLU A 150 20.20 -1.01 -4.09
C GLU A 150 19.22 -1.17 -2.91
N GLY A 151 18.12 -0.42 -2.88
CA GLY A 151 17.10 -0.56 -1.84
C GLY A 151 17.51 -0.10 -0.44
N ALA A 152 18.64 0.58 -0.28
CA ALA A 152 19.26 0.87 1.02
C ALA A 152 18.41 1.75 1.94
N LEU A 153 17.51 2.58 1.40
CA LEU A 153 16.65 3.44 2.22
C LEU A 153 15.79 2.63 3.20
N GLY A 154 15.26 1.47 2.78
CA GLY A 154 14.44 0.62 3.63
C GLY A 154 15.13 0.20 4.93
N PRO A 155 16.29 -0.49 4.87
CA PRO A 155 17.09 -0.85 6.04
C PRO A 155 17.50 0.34 6.91
N VAL A 156 17.83 1.48 6.30
CA VAL A 156 18.24 2.70 7.03
C VAL A 156 17.06 3.24 7.84
N VAL A 157 15.90 3.43 7.23
CA VAL A 157 14.70 3.91 7.93
C VAL A 157 14.30 2.95 9.05
N ALA A 158 14.31 1.64 8.78
CA ALA A 158 13.97 0.64 9.79
C ALA A 158 14.92 0.62 10.99
N GLY A 159 16.14 1.16 10.84
CA GLY A 159 17.09 1.37 11.95
C GLY A 159 16.93 2.69 12.69
N LEU A 160 16.10 3.61 12.20
CA LEU A 160 15.95 4.97 12.73
C LEU A 160 14.58 5.23 13.39
N VAL A 161 13.57 4.38 13.15
CA VAL A 161 12.21 4.58 13.65
C VAL A 161 11.76 3.40 14.51
N ASP A 162 10.84 3.63 15.43
CA ASP A 162 10.23 2.60 16.29
C ASP A 162 8.87 2.09 15.73
N ARG A 163 8.57 2.38 14.47
CA ARG A 163 7.35 1.97 13.79
C ARG A 163 7.63 0.78 12.87
N PRO A 164 6.65 -0.12 12.64
CA PRO A 164 6.77 -1.12 11.60
C PRO A 164 7.11 -0.47 10.25
N VAL A 165 8.13 -1.00 9.58
CA VAL A 165 8.57 -0.50 8.27
C VAL A 165 8.31 -1.56 7.21
N ILE A 166 7.64 -1.17 6.12
CA ILE A 166 7.39 -2.00 4.95
C ILE A 166 8.30 -1.53 3.83
N GLY A 167 9.29 -2.34 3.48
CA GLY A 167 10.15 -2.15 2.31
C GLY A 167 9.40 -2.52 1.04
N LEU A 168 9.34 -1.59 0.11
CA LEU A 168 8.75 -1.70 -1.21
C LEU A 168 9.85 -1.57 -2.27
N PRO A 169 10.46 -2.69 -2.71
CA PRO A 169 11.45 -2.67 -3.77
C PRO A 169 10.82 -2.17 -5.07
N VAL A 170 11.53 -1.31 -5.80
CA VAL A 170 11.06 -0.75 -7.07
C VAL A 170 11.98 -1.16 -8.21
N SER A 171 11.41 -1.47 -9.38
CA SER A 171 12.14 -1.98 -10.55
C SER A 171 12.97 -0.94 -11.31
N THR A 172 13.11 0.28 -10.82
CA THR A 172 13.79 1.40 -11.47
C THR A 172 15.31 1.27 -11.56
N GLY A 173 15.91 0.26 -10.92
CA GLY A 173 17.33 -0.02 -10.99
C GLY A 173 17.79 -0.53 -12.37
N TYR A 174 19.08 -0.35 -12.67
CA TYR A 174 19.75 -0.87 -13.87
C TYR A 174 21.10 -1.52 -13.53
N GLY A 175 21.76 -2.12 -14.52
CA GLY A 175 23.00 -2.86 -14.31
C GLY A 175 22.75 -4.26 -13.79
N MET A 176 23.74 -4.86 -13.10
CA MET A 176 23.71 -6.27 -12.66
C MET A 176 22.57 -6.56 -11.67
N GLY A 177 22.21 -5.64 -10.80
CA GLY A 177 21.10 -5.76 -9.87
C GLY A 177 19.84 -5.02 -10.35
N GLY A 178 19.67 -4.85 -11.66
CA GLY A 178 18.54 -4.15 -12.25
C GLY A 178 17.18 -4.81 -12.02
N LYS A 179 16.11 -4.15 -12.49
CA LYS A 179 14.72 -4.65 -12.36
C LYS A 179 14.26 -4.88 -10.92
N GLY A 180 14.86 -4.19 -9.94
CA GLY A 180 14.50 -4.28 -8.54
C GLY A 180 15.14 -5.45 -7.79
N GLU A 181 15.91 -6.32 -8.44
CA GLU A 181 16.52 -7.50 -7.79
C GLU A 181 17.46 -7.09 -6.65
N ALA A 182 18.38 -6.13 -6.88
CA ALA A 182 19.27 -5.66 -5.81
C ALA A 182 18.49 -5.01 -4.66
N ALA A 183 17.44 -4.25 -4.97
CA ALA A 183 16.61 -3.63 -3.95
C ALA A 183 15.89 -4.67 -3.09
N LEU A 184 15.29 -5.68 -3.72
CA LEU A 184 14.63 -6.79 -3.02
C LEU A 184 15.62 -7.56 -2.13
N LEU A 185 16.76 -7.96 -2.67
CA LEU A 185 17.77 -8.73 -1.93
C LEU A 185 18.35 -7.93 -0.76
N SER A 186 18.63 -6.64 -0.95
CA SER A 186 19.10 -5.76 0.11
C SER A 186 18.06 -5.65 1.25
N MET A 187 16.79 -5.46 0.93
CA MET A 187 15.73 -5.38 1.92
C MET A 187 15.52 -6.72 2.65
N LEU A 188 15.62 -7.86 1.96
CA LEU A 188 15.53 -9.19 2.57
C LEU A 188 16.73 -9.53 3.46
N GLN A 189 17.92 -8.98 3.18
CA GLN A 189 19.16 -9.17 3.95
C GLN A 189 19.34 -8.14 5.08
N ALA A 190 18.37 -7.25 5.28
CA ALA A 190 18.47 -6.21 6.29
C ALA A 190 18.62 -6.80 7.69
N CYS A 191 19.56 -6.26 8.48
CA CYS A 191 19.67 -6.56 9.92
C CYS A 191 18.60 -5.81 10.73
N SER A 192 18.07 -4.71 10.19
CA SER A 192 16.98 -3.94 10.81
C SER A 192 15.64 -4.69 10.65
N PRO A 193 14.69 -4.52 11.57
CA PRO A 193 13.37 -5.16 11.48
C PRO A 193 12.56 -4.54 10.32
N LEU A 194 12.62 -5.17 9.15
CA LEU A 194 12.01 -4.70 7.91
C LEU A 194 11.09 -5.79 7.33
N LEU A 195 9.83 -5.45 7.15
CA LEU A 195 8.89 -6.25 6.36
C LEU A 195 9.13 -5.95 4.88
N THR A 196 9.24 -6.97 4.03
CA THR A 196 9.51 -6.72 2.61
C THR A 196 8.42 -7.32 1.75
N VAL A 197 7.85 -6.53 0.84
CA VAL A 197 6.94 -7.00 -0.21
C VAL A 197 7.71 -7.30 -1.50
N ASN A 198 7.03 -7.83 -2.51
CA ASN A 198 7.66 -8.09 -3.80
C ASN A 198 7.94 -6.78 -4.58
N ILE A 199 8.75 -6.87 -5.63
CA ILE A 199 9.10 -5.75 -6.52
C ILE A 199 7.83 -5.15 -7.14
N ASP A 200 7.73 -3.83 -7.14
CA ASP A 200 6.60 -3.04 -7.66
C ASP A 200 5.23 -3.43 -7.06
N ALA A 201 5.21 -4.01 -5.88
CA ALA A 201 3.99 -4.45 -5.22
C ALA A 201 3.33 -3.33 -4.38
N GLY A 202 3.13 -2.15 -4.98
CA GLY A 202 2.53 -0.99 -4.31
C GLY A 202 1.17 -1.28 -3.70
N VAL A 203 0.28 -1.98 -4.42
CA VAL A 203 -1.01 -2.44 -3.89
C VAL A 203 -0.83 -3.25 -2.61
N VAL A 204 0.08 -4.23 -2.61
CA VAL A 204 0.29 -5.11 -1.44
C VAL A 204 0.83 -4.30 -0.26
N ALA A 205 1.82 -3.41 -0.51
CA ALA A 205 2.35 -2.54 0.53
C ALA A 205 1.26 -1.65 1.15
N GLY A 206 0.42 -1.02 0.32
CA GLY A 206 -0.69 -0.19 0.76
C GLY A 206 -1.74 -0.97 1.57
N LEU A 207 -2.12 -2.18 1.11
CA LEU A 207 -3.04 -3.06 1.83
C LEU A 207 -2.50 -3.47 3.20
N CYS A 208 -1.23 -3.94 3.26
CA CYS A 208 -0.58 -4.34 4.51
C CYS A 208 -0.45 -3.15 5.49
N ALA A 209 -0.01 -2.00 4.98
CA ALA A 209 0.11 -0.79 5.80
C ALA A 209 -1.24 -0.36 6.38
N ALA A 210 -2.28 -0.32 5.55
CA ALA A 210 -3.62 0.04 6.02
C ALA A 210 -4.15 -0.98 7.06
N GLN A 211 -3.89 -2.26 6.90
CA GLN A 211 -4.30 -3.28 7.86
C GLN A 211 -3.63 -3.07 9.22
N ILE A 212 -2.33 -2.74 9.24
CA ILE A 212 -1.59 -2.41 10.47
C ILE A 212 -2.15 -1.13 11.09
N ALA A 213 -2.18 -0.04 10.31
CA ALA A 213 -2.58 1.28 10.79
C ALA A 213 -4.03 1.31 11.33
N ASN A 214 -4.96 0.65 10.64
CA ASN A 214 -6.37 0.60 11.06
C ASN A 214 -6.56 -0.21 12.36
N ARG A 215 -5.76 -1.26 12.58
CA ARG A 215 -5.79 -2.00 13.86
C ARG A 215 -5.23 -1.17 15.00
N VAL A 216 -4.16 -0.43 14.78
CA VAL A 216 -3.60 0.50 15.78
C VAL A 216 -4.60 1.61 16.10
N ALA A 217 -5.24 2.19 15.08
CA ALA A 217 -6.27 3.21 15.28
C ALA A 217 -7.45 2.68 16.08
N GLY A 218 -7.97 1.50 15.77
CA GLY A 218 -9.06 0.86 16.52
C GLY A 218 -8.70 0.61 17.98
N ALA A 219 -7.44 0.23 18.27
CA ALA A 219 -6.97 0.06 19.64
C ALA A 219 -6.84 1.40 20.41
N ARG A 220 -6.55 2.51 19.72
CA ARG A 220 -6.54 3.86 20.34
C ARG A 220 -7.94 4.35 20.71
N GLU A 221 -8.95 4.01 19.90
CA GLU A 221 -10.34 4.42 20.12
C GLU A 221 -11.06 3.56 21.19
N SER A 222 -10.57 2.34 21.40
CA SER A 222 -11.02 1.45 22.48
C SER A 222 -9.93 1.38 23.55
N PRO A 223 -9.77 2.38 24.43
CA PRO A 223 -8.87 2.27 25.56
C PRO A 223 -9.40 1.14 26.45
N GLY A 224 -8.69 0.02 26.43
CA GLY A 224 -9.12 -1.22 27.04
C GLY A 224 -9.58 -1.06 28.47
N GLU A 225 -10.65 -1.71 28.84
CA GLU A 225 -10.81 -2.27 30.17
C GLU A 225 -9.60 -3.22 30.37
N SER A 226 -8.51 -2.67 30.90
CA SER A 226 -7.43 -3.49 31.43
C SER A 226 -8.01 -4.21 32.63
N GLU A 227 -8.56 -5.42 32.43
CA GLU A 227 -8.70 -6.33 33.55
C GLU A 227 -7.34 -6.46 34.23
N PRO A 228 -7.24 -6.16 35.55
CA PRO A 228 -6.00 -6.39 36.26
C PRO A 228 -5.71 -7.89 36.15
N LEU A 229 -4.53 -8.23 35.61
CA LEU A 229 -4.00 -9.59 35.73
C LEU A 229 -4.04 -9.96 37.19
N GLU A 230 -5.01 -10.78 37.60
CA GLU A 230 -5.03 -11.37 38.94
C GLU A 230 -3.69 -12.04 39.14
N SER A 231 -2.95 -11.52 40.11
CA SER A 231 -1.69 -12.07 40.57
C SER A 231 -2.00 -13.45 41.16
N GLY A 232 -1.98 -14.48 40.32
CA GLY A 232 -2.07 -15.87 40.74
C GLY A 232 -1.00 -16.15 41.79
N ALA A 233 -1.41 -16.19 43.05
CA ALA A 233 -0.61 -16.60 44.18
C ALA A 233 0.09 -17.92 43.85
N ARG A 234 1.40 -17.91 43.78
CA ARG A 234 2.21 -19.13 43.82
C ARG A 234 1.91 -19.83 45.16
N ARG A 235 1.22 -20.93 45.08
CA ARG A 235 1.23 -21.89 46.22
C ARG A 235 2.51 -22.71 46.13
N ALA A 236 3.16 -22.76 47.29
CA ALA A 236 4.38 -23.53 47.62
C ALA A 236 4.25 -25.03 47.29
#